data_0d7e52eca2b5fc9e260e87a435566842
#
_entry.id   0d7e52eca2b5fc9e260e87a435566842
#
_cell.length_a   1.000
_cell.length_b   1.000
_cell.length_c   1.000
_cell.angle_alpha   90.00
_cell.angle_beta   90.00
_cell.angle_gamma   90.00
#
_symmetry.space_group_name_H-M   'P 1'
#
loop_
_entity.id
_entity.type
_entity.pdbx_description
1 polymer ?
#
loop_
_entity_poly.entity_id
_entity_poly.type
_entity_poly.pdbx_seq_one_letter_code
_entity_poly.pdbx_strand_id
1 'polypeptide(L)'
;IYIKGINLMFLLKFVFKEYPSSNSGYIDMHKLKKYIMSTIKPDGEKTINISFADLLLKLPKFLPENMKKNISVSVIYVALLHLCNEYSLRLESKNDEILISQSSLNNEVLE
;
A
#
# COMPACT_ATOMS: atom_id res chain seq x y z
N ILE A 1 -9.90 -3.43 -9.99
CA ILE A 1 -8.70 -2.64 -9.74
C ILE A 1 -8.13 -2.19 -11.07
N TYR A 2 -7.87 -0.91 -11.15
CA TYR A 2 -7.35 -0.33 -12.38
C TYR A 2 -5.96 0.23 -12.14
N ILE A 3 -4.99 -0.27 -12.90
CA ILE A 3 -3.60 0.18 -12.79
C ILE A 3 -3.10 0.49 -14.17
N LYS A 4 -2.52 1.67 -14.34
CA LYS A 4 -2.10 2.12 -15.65
C LYS A 4 -0.77 2.84 -15.58
N GLY A 5 0.14 2.51 -16.51
CA GLY A 5 1.36 3.27 -16.68
C GLY A 5 2.30 3.29 -15.50
N ILE A 6 2.41 2.19 -14.80
CA ILE A 6 3.26 2.13 -13.62
C ILE A 6 4.72 2.07 -14.03
N ASN A 7 5.53 2.95 -13.46
CA ASN A 7 6.97 2.91 -13.66
C ASN A 7 7.58 2.08 -12.53
N LEU A 8 7.67 0.79 -12.77
CA LEU A 8 8.19 -0.13 -11.76
C LEU A 8 9.65 0.15 -11.43
N MET A 9 10.42 0.57 -12.41
CA MET A 9 11.84 0.84 -12.15
C MET A 9 11.99 1.97 -11.15
N PHE A 10 11.19 3.01 -11.30
CA PHE A 10 11.24 4.12 -10.37
C PHE A 10 10.85 3.66 -8.98
N LEU A 11 9.78 2.90 -8.88
CA LEU A 11 9.34 2.38 -7.60
C LEU A 11 10.37 1.48 -6.96
N LEU A 12 11.00 0.62 -7.75
CA LEU A 12 12.00 -0.29 -7.20
C LEU A 12 13.19 0.45 -6.64
N LYS A 13 13.66 1.48 -7.34
CA LYS A 13 14.78 2.26 -6.85
C LYS A 13 14.45 2.90 -5.50
N PHE A 14 13.27 3.44 -5.42
CA PHE A 14 12.81 4.10 -4.21
C PHE A 14 12.72 3.12 -3.06
N VAL A 15 12.22 1.97 -3.36
CA VAL A 15 11.90 0.99 -2.36
C VAL A 15 13.09 0.26 -1.81
N PHE A 16 14.11 0.01 -2.63
CA PHE A 16 15.27 -0.72 -2.15
C PHE A 16 15.98 0.00 -1.02
N LYS A 17 15.73 1.28 -0.85
CA LYS A 17 16.30 2.00 0.28
C LYS A 17 15.61 1.63 1.58
N GLU A 18 14.27 1.56 1.55
CA GLU A 18 13.50 1.34 2.77
C GLU A 18 13.25 -0.14 3.03
N TYR A 19 13.22 -0.93 1.98
CA TYR A 19 12.87 -2.34 2.07
C TYR A 19 13.88 -3.17 1.35
N PRO A 20 15.01 -3.45 1.98
CA PRO A 20 16.00 -4.31 1.34
C PRO A 20 15.38 -5.66 1.07
N SER A 21 15.79 -6.23 0.00
CA SER A 21 15.28 -7.52 -0.40
C SER A 21 15.45 -8.51 0.75
N SER A 22 14.38 -9.12 1.14
CA SER A 22 14.47 -10.17 2.13
C SER A 22 14.01 -11.44 1.46
N ASN A 23 14.48 -12.52 2.00
CA ASN A 23 14.13 -13.74 1.44
C ASN A 23 13.52 -14.58 2.44
N SER A 24 12.96 -15.29 2.56
CA SER A 24 12.41 -16.31 3.38
C SER A 24 11.95 -15.76 4.66
N GLY A 25 11.02 -16.11 5.16
CA GLY A 25 10.43 -15.69 6.37
C GLY A 25 8.96 -15.66 6.17
N TYR A 26 8.32 -15.97 7.22
CA TYR A 26 6.87 -15.98 7.23
C TYR A 26 6.37 -14.56 7.42
N ILE A 27 5.43 -14.13 6.61
CA ILE A 27 4.80 -12.84 6.76
C ILE A 27 3.33 -13.06 7.06
N ASP A 28 2.88 -12.50 8.15
CA ASP A 28 1.47 -12.55 8.50
C ASP A 28 0.74 -11.51 7.67
N MET A 29 0.13 -11.97 6.58
CA MET A 29 -0.54 -11.08 5.64
C MET A 29 -1.66 -10.30 6.31
N HIS A 30 -2.36 -10.92 7.24
CA HIS A 30 -3.45 -10.26 7.93
C HIS A 30 -2.96 -9.06 8.73
N LYS A 31 -1.85 -9.24 9.44
CA LYS A 31 -1.27 -8.13 10.20
C LYS A 31 -0.70 -7.06 9.28
N LEU A 32 -0.07 -7.48 8.20
CA LEU A 32 0.48 -6.52 7.26
C LEU A 32 -0.63 -5.64 6.69
N LYS A 33 -1.75 -6.23 6.34
CA LYS A 33 -2.86 -5.44 5.82
C LYS A 33 -3.36 -4.43 6.85
N LYS A 34 -3.35 -4.80 8.12
CA LYS A 34 -3.76 -3.85 9.17
C LYS A 34 -2.80 -2.68 9.27
N TYR A 35 -1.50 -2.95 9.18
CA TYR A 35 -0.51 -1.87 9.22
C TYR A 35 -0.64 -0.96 8.03
N ILE A 36 -0.90 -1.54 6.84
CA ILE A 36 -1.10 -0.73 5.66
C ILE A 36 -2.32 0.16 5.82
N MET A 37 -3.43 -0.40 6.30
CA MET A 37 -4.63 0.41 6.48
C MET A 37 -4.40 1.54 7.49
N SER A 38 -3.66 1.25 8.56
CA SER A 38 -3.36 2.30 9.53
C SER A 38 -2.52 3.41 8.92
N THR A 39 -1.71 3.07 7.93
CA THR A 39 -0.87 4.05 7.27
C THR A 39 -1.66 4.88 6.28
N ILE A 40 -2.52 4.26 5.48
CA ILE A 40 -3.22 4.98 4.43
C ILE A 40 -4.48 5.68 4.94
N LYS A 41 -5.01 5.25 6.07
CA LYS A 41 -6.19 5.88 6.65
C LYS A 41 -6.00 6.02 8.15
N PRO A 42 -5.24 7.02 8.59
CA PRO A 42 -5.05 7.24 10.01
C PRO A 42 -6.35 7.59 10.70
N ASP A 43 -6.38 7.40 12.00
CA ASP A 43 -7.57 7.70 12.77
C ASP A 43 -8.03 9.14 12.53
N GLY A 44 -9.32 9.29 12.35
CA GLY A 44 -9.87 10.62 12.15
C GLY A 44 -10.04 10.99 10.69
N GLU A 45 -9.40 10.29 9.79
CA GLU A 45 -9.54 10.57 8.37
C GLU A 45 -10.76 9.85 7.82
N LYS A 46 -11.47 10.53 6.95
CA LYS A 46 -12.68 9.95 6.35
C LYS A 46 -12.43 9.42 4.96
N THR A 47 -11.38 9.84 4.32
CA THR A 47 -11.07 9.42 2.97
C THR A 47 -9.63 8.97 2.90
N ILE A 48 -9.36 8.18 1.89
CA ILE A 48 -8.00 7.71 1.62
C ILE A 48 -7.53 8.44 0.37
N ASN A 49 -6.34 9.01 0.47
CA ASN A 49 -5.75 9.71 -0.68
C ASN A 49 -4.25 9.78 -0.45
N ILE A 50 -3.52 8.80 -0.93
CA ILE A 50 -2.10 8.72 -0.67
C ILE A 50 -1.45 8.03 -1.86
N SER A 51 -0.21 8.39 -2.18
CA SER A 51 0.51 7.70 -3.23
C SER A 51 1.15 6.44 -2.66
N PHE A 52 1.44 5.51 -3.55
CA PHE A 52 2.12 4.29 -3.13
C PHE A 52 3.51 4.61 -2.59
N ALA A 53 4.17 5.61 -3.18
CA ALA A 53 5.48 6.03 -2.72
C ALA A 53 5.40 6.53 -1.27
N ASP A 54 4.39 7.33 -0.98
CA ASP A 54 4.21 7.82 0.38
C ASP A 54 3.88 6.70 1.34
N LEU A 55 3.10 5.72 0.88
CA LEU A 55 2.83 4.56 1.69
C LEU A 55 4.12 3.85 2.07
N LEU A 56 5.00 3.66 1.09
CA LEU A 56 6.25 2.98 1.33
C LEU A 56 7.16 3.76 2.27
N LEU A 57 7.08 5.09 2.23
CA LEU A 57 7.87 5.92 3.13
C LEU A 57 7.35 5.87 4.56
N LYS A 58 6.06 5.80 4.72
CA LYS A 58 5.45 5.89 6.05
C LYS A 58 5.27 4.55 6.72
N LEU A 59 5.12 3.50 5.95
CA LEU A 59 4.81 2.19 6.50
C LEU A 59 5.85 1.68 7.50
N PRO A 60 7.16 1.88 7.28
CA PRO A 60 8.14 1.34 8.24
C PRO A 60 7.96 1.84 9.66
N LYS A 61 7.36 3.01 9.81
CA LYS A 61 7.13 3.56 11.14
C LYS A 61 6.15 2.75 11.94
N PHE A 62 5.32 1.97 11.27
CA PHE A 62 4.29 1.16 11.92
C PHE A 62 4.67 -0.30 12.03
N LEU A 63 5.67 -0.73 11.29
CA LEU A 63 5.99 -2.16 11.23
C LEU A 63 6.92 -2.58 12.35
N PRO A 64 6.69 -3.75 12.94
CA PRO A 64 7.66 -4.33 13.87
C PRO A 64 8.96 -4.64 13.16
N GLU A 65 10.05 -4.63 13.91
CA GLU A 65 11.36 -4.89 13.31
C GLU A 65 11.45 -6.25 12.64
N ASN A 66 10.86 -7.25 13.24
CA ASN A 66 10.95 -8.58 12.66
C ASN A 66 10.17 -8.67 11.35
N MET A 67 9.12 -7.88 11.20
CA MET A 67 8.38 -7.86 9.95
C MET A 67 9.13 -7.09 8.87
N LYS A 68 9.81 -6.01 9.27
CA LYS A 68 10.60 -5.24 8.31
C LYS A 68 11.64 -6.08 7.62
N LYS A 69 12.21 -7.03 8.35
CA LYS A 69 13.27 -7.87 7.80
C LYS A 69 12.77 -8.83 6.74
N ASN A 70 11.48 -9.14 6.77
CA ASN A 70 10.93 -10.17 5.90
C ASN A 70 9.95 -9.63 4.88
N ILE A 71 9.91 -8.33 4.71
CA ILE A 71 8.93 -7.72 3.83
C ILE A 71 9.62 -7.17 2.58
N SER A 72 8.91 -7.21 1.47
CA SER A 72 9.40 -6.66 0.23
C SER A 72 8.32 -5.79 -0.38
N VAL A 73 8.68 -5.03 -1.38
CA VAL A 73 7.71 -4.18 -2.08
C VAL A 73 6.64 -5.00 -2.73
N SER A 74 7.02 -6.10 -3.35
CA SER A 74 6.03 -6.92 -4.02
C SER A 74 5.02 -7.47 -3.04
N VAL A 75 5.46 -7.83 -1.83
CA VAL A 75 4.54 -8.32 -0.81
C VAL A 75 3.60 -7.21 -0.37
N ILE A 76 4.13 -6.00 -0.19
CA ILE A 76 3.30 -4.86 0.16
C ILE A 76 2.27 -4.60 -0.93
N TYR A 77 2.70 -4.68 -2.18
CA TYR A 77 1.80 -4.43 -3.28
C TYR A 77 0.68 -5.47 -3.33
N VAL A 78 1.01 -6.73 -3.12
CA VAL A 78 0.00 -7.79 -3.10
C VAL A 78 -0.99 -7.55 -1.96
N ALA A 79 -0.48 -7.17 -0.79
CA ALA A 79 -1.37 -6.87 0.34
C ALA A 79 -2.29 -5.69 0.00
N LEU A 80 -1.75 -4.69 -0.68
CA LEU A 80 -2.55 -3.54 -1.09
C LEU A 80 -3.64 -3.96 -2.08
N LEU A 81 -3.32 -4.86 -3.01
CA LEU A 81 -4.33 -5.33 -3.94
C LEU A 81 -5.47 -6.04 -3.21
N HIS A 82 -5.14 -6.82 -2.19
CA HIS A 82 -6.17 -7.46 -1.38
C HIS A 82 -7.05 -6.41 -0.70
N LEU A 83 -6.43 -5.37 -0.17
CA LEU A 83 -7.19 -4.31 0.48
C LEU A 83 -8.08 -3.57 -0.49
N CYS A 84 -7.61 -3.39 -1.72
CA CYS A 84 -8.43 -2.73 -2.73
C CYS A 84 -9.71 -3.52 -2.97
N ASN A 85 -9.63 -4.84 -2.98
CA ASN A 85 -10.82 -5.65 -3.14
C ASN A 85 -11.71 -5.62 -1.90
N GLU A 86 -11.10 -5.63 -0.73
CA GLU A 86 -11.88 -5.70 0.52
C GLU A 86 -12.57 -4.39 0.85
N TYR A 87 -11.96 -3.28 0.50
CA TYR A 87 -12.47 -1.97 0.88
C TYR A 87 -12.80 -1.09 -0.31
N SER A 88 -12.81 -1.67 -1.50
CA SER A 88 -13.17 -0.93 -2.73
C SER A 88 -12.26 0.29 -2.94
N LEU A 89 -10.98 0.09 -2.73
CA LEU A 89 -10.02 1.14 -2.99
C LEU A 89 -9.75 1.24 -4.47
N ARG A 90 -9.35 2.42 -4.90
CA ARG A 90 -9.01 2.68 -6.30
C ARG A 90 -7.51 2.91 -6.41
N LEU A 91 -6.90 2.28 -7.39
CA LEU A 91 -5.51 2.54 -7.73
C LEU A 91 -5.48 3.21 -9.09
N GLU A 92 -4.74 4.28 -9.18
CA GLU A 92 -4.63 5.03 -10.42
C GLU A 92 -3.19 5.43 -10.64
N SER A 93 -2.70 5.26 -11.86
CA SER A 93 -1.36 5.70 -12.20
C SER A 93 -1.44 7.08 -12.82
N LYS A 94 -0.66 8.01 -12.28
CA LYS A 94 -0.65 9.36 -12.77
C LYS A 94 0.74 9.94 -12.53
N ASN A 95 1.38 10.46 -13.60
CA ASN A 95 2.70 11.05 -13.50
C ASN A 95 3.70 10.11 -12.86
N ASP A 96 3.67 8.85 -13.29
CA ASP A 96 4.58 7.81 -12.79
C ASP A 96 4.40 7.50 -11.30
N GLU A 97 3.26 7.85 -10.75
CA GLU A 97 2.92 7.48 -9.38
C GLU A 97 1.67 6.64 -9.37
N ILE A 98 1.56 5.79 -8.37
CA ILE A 98 0.34 5.04 -8.13
C ILE A 98 -0.38 5.77 -6.99
N LEU A 99 -1.60 6.18 -7.26
CA LEU A 99 -2.40 6.87 -6.26
C LEU A 99 -3.46 5.92 -5.71
N ILE A 100 -3.59 5.93 -4.40
CA ILE A 100 -4.55 5.10 -3.70
C ILE A 100 -5.63 6.00 -3.15
N SER A 101 -6.87 5.73 -3.50
CA SER A 101 -7.96 6.59 -3.06
C SER A 101 -9.20 5.80 -2.75
N GLN A 102 -10.05 6.41 -1.95
CA GLN A 102 -11.36 5.89 -1.65
C GLN A 102 -12.19 7.06 -1.18
N SER A 103 -13.39 7.15 -1.71
CA SER A 103 -14.30 8.19 -1.29
C SER A 103 -15.43 7.56 -0.50
N SER A 104 -15.85 8.22 0.54
CA SER A 104 -16.99 7.72 1.32
C SER A 104 -18.25 7.70 0.47
N LEU A 105 -18.27 8.47 -0.61
CA LEU A 105 -19.43 8.48 -1.49
C LEU A 105 -19.56 7.22 -2.31
N ASN A 106 -18.48 6.46 -2.44
CA ASN A 106 -18.54 5.25 -3.23
C ASN A 106 -19.56 4.28 -2.72
N ASN A 107 -19.76 4.25 -1.42
CA ASN A 107 -20.70 3.32 -0.84
C ASN A 107 -22.12 3.67 -1.23
N GLU A 108 -22.39 4.92 -1.40
CA GLU A 108 -23.73 5.35 -1.75
C GLU A 108 -24.03 5.12 -3.21
N VAL A 109 -23.00 5.27 -4.02
CA VAL A 109 -23.19 5.11 -5.45
C VAL A 109 -23.59 3.70 -5.80
N LEU A 110 -23.19 2.75 -5.00
CA LEU A 110 -23.45 1.36 -5.30
C LEU A 110 -24.91 0.98 -5.12
N GLU A 111 -25.66 1.82 -4.54
CA GLU A 111 -27.08 1.52 -4.42
C GLU A 111 -27.74 1.47 -5.76
#